data_72c131767007f9291f5a915758ba7873
#
_entry.id   72c131767007f9291f5a915758ba7873
#
_cell.length_a   1.000
_cell.length_b   1.000
_cell.length_c   1.000
_cell.angle_alpha   90.00
_cell.angle_beta   90.00
_cell.angle_gamma   90.00
#
_symmetry.space_group_name_H-M   'P 1'
#
loop_
_entity.id
_entity.type
_entity.pdbx_description
1 polymer ?
#
loop_
_entity_poly.entity_id
_entity_poly.type
_entity_poly.pdbx_seq_one_letter_code
_entity_poly.pdbx_strand_id
1 'polypeptide(L)'
;MEDTIIKALLLGYAHIECNGTPIRICLKKAQGLLFYLLVHKKATRDELTGLLWGGEDNELARRHLRDNLYHLKKVVPIELVVPAGRSAIQLNPELGFYIDVDEFLKAVDVEAYQGEFLKGFSVPNCYEYEEWLERTRTSLREAYLQQLDKRAEFCLSEGKDGEAEALWRKYLQEEPLCETVSISLMRFYRAQKDYNRAALIYRGLHKAMADTLGIAPLKDTSELYYSIMKEWNEQSENGEISDDFLVGRQNQLQYLLHLFSRMHTSKHARSFVILGEAGVGKTHLLSYFLSHGEVSSYEIITTSCFKSKQDEYLYPWQTIMLSLSNFIEKESIPIPNAYMQAVSALFPMIGEFGSADVRKKAHLLVDSVMGFDSVLTVLTLASKKKPLLLVVEDIQWIDSMSLALLDQALHKIGPEKFVFAATCRQPCGKEVERFLRNVEEDELCSLLSLAAFTYEETMQFIELCGARGIVLQDKDRIYHDTQGNAFLLTQLIGSIMENGQPKVLPHSMDEILSYRLSGLSFEGRQVLNLVAMFPDYAPYRVLEVVSSKPTLDLLYVC
;
A
#
# COMPACT_ATOMS: atom_id res chain seq x y z
N MET A 1 -0.31 14.18 -56.18
CA MET A 1 0.80 14.13 -55.21
C MET A 1 0.26 13.28 -54.08
N GLU A 2 0.89 12.14 -53.83
CA GLU A 2 0.51 11.32 -52.66
C GLU A 2 0.68 12.22 -51.44
N ASP A 3 -0.37 12.35 -50.60
CA ASP A 3 -0.33 13.12 -49.37
C ASP A 3 0.75 12.53 -48.46
N THR A 4 1.84 13.28 -48.27
CA THR A 4 2.92 12.83 -47.39
C THR A 4 2.45 12.88 -45.96
N ILE A 5 2.38 11.72 -45.32
CA ILE A 5 1.91 11.59 -43.94
C ILE A 5 3.11 11.35 -43.01
N ILE A 6 3.26 12.23 -42.05
CA ILE A 6 4.20 12.10 -40.94
C ILE A 6 3.47 11.51 -39.73
N LYS A 7 3.88 10.33 -39.32
CA LYS A 7 3.34 9.68 -38.13
C LYS A 7 4.30 9.88 -36.96
N ALA A 8 3.84 10.53 -35.90
CA ALA A 8 4.60 10.74 -34.68
C ALA A 8 3.88 10.04 -33.52
N LEU A 9 4.54 9.03 -32.95
CA LEU A 9 4.11 8.32 -31.75
C LEU A 9 4.98 8.84 -30.59
N LEU A 10 4.37 9.58 -29.68
CA LEU A 10 5.03 10.28 -28.57
C LEU A 10 4.57 9.70 -27.21
N LEU A 11 3.47 8.94 -27.18
CA LEU A 11 2.97 8.23 -25.99
C LEU A 11 3.65 6.87 -25.88
N GLY A 12 4.66 6.79 -25.04
CA GLY A 12 5.61 5.68 -24.93
C GLY A 12 6.99 6.08 -25.44
N TYR A 13 7.72 5.12 -26.02
CA TYR A 13 9.01 5.43 -26.66
C TYR A 13 8.79 6.21 -27.94
N ALA A 14 9.41 7.40 -28.01
CA ALA A 14 9.23 8.29 -29.16
C ALA A 14 9.64 7.65 -30.49
N HIS A 15 8.73 7.65 -31.44
CA HIS A 15 8.94 7.13 -32.78
C HIS A 15 8.32 8.04 -33.85
N ILE A 16 9.08 8.40 -34.87
CA ILE A 16 8.62 9.25 -35.96
C ILE A 16 8.87 8.53 -37.28
N GLU A 17 7.87 8.52 -38.15
CA GLU A 17 7.92 7.92 -39.48
C GLU A 17 7.45 8.92 -40.55
N CYS A 18 8.04 8.83 -41.72
CA CYS A 18 7.58 9.49 -42.94
C CYS A 18 7.18 8.41 -43.95
N ASN A 19 5.91 8.34 -44.31
CA ASN A 19 5.36 7.30 -45.22
C ASN A 19 5.82 5.88 -44.88
N GLY A 20 5.81 5.52 -43.57
CA GLY A 20 6.26 4.22 -43.07
C GLY A 20 7.78 4.03 -42.93
N THR A 21 8.58 5.03 -43.28
CA THR A 21 10.04 4.99 -43.12
C THR A 21 10.45 5.71 -41.84
N PRO A 22 11.14 5.02 -40.87
CA PRO A 22 11.57 5.65 -39.63
C PRO A 22 12.56 6.81 -39.84
N ILE A 23 12.31 7.93 -39.16
CA ILE A 23 13.20 9.09 -39.14
C ILE A 23 14.14 8.98 -37.94
N ARG A 24 15.45 8.90 -38.15
CA ARG A 24 16.45 8.85 -37.10
C ARG A 24 17.19 10.19 -36.98
N ILE A 25 16.97 10.88 -35.86
CA ILE A 25 17.63 12.17 -35.55
C ILE A 25 18.67 11.86 -34.44
N CYS A 26 19.97 12.14 -34.73
CA CYS A 26 21.05 11.79 -33.80
C CYS A 26 21.25 12.83 -32.69
N LEU A 27 20.91 14.10 -32.93
CA LEU A 27 21.15 15.20 -31.99
C LEU A 27 19.97 15.33 -31.02
N LYS A 28 20.22 15.14 -29.71
CA LYS A 28 19.21 15.21 -28.65
C LYS A 28 18.44 16.55 -28.63
N LYS A 29 19.14 17.67 -28.75
CA LYS A 29 18.49 19.00 -28.81
C LYS A 29 17.63 19.18 -30.08
N ALA A 30 18.02 18.58 -31.20
CA ALA A 30 17.20 18.60 -32.43
C ALA A 30 15.95 17.71 -32.28
N GLN A 31 16.07 16.56 -31.61
CA GLN A 31 14.91 15.73 -31.24
C GLN A 31 13.96 16.52 -30.34
N GLY A 32 14.49 17.12 -29.26
CA GLY A 32 13.70 17.91 -28.32
C GLY A 32 12.96 19.06 -28.97
N LEU A 33 13.63 19.78 -29.89
CA LEU A 33 13.02 20.84 -30.69
C LEU A 33 11.86 20.33 -31.54
N LEU A 34 12.05 19.20 -32.22
CA LEU A 34 10.99 18.62 -33.04
C LEU A 34 9.81 18.13 -32.18
N PHE A 35 10.07 17.45 -31.05
CA PHE A 35 9.01 16.99 -30.14
C PHE A 35 8.19 18.16 -29.59
N TYR A 36 8.86 19.26 -29.21
CA TYR A 36 8.18 20.48 -28.78
C TYR A 36 7.24 21.02 -29.85
N LEU A 37 7.75 21.12 -31.11
CA LEU A 37 6.94 21.60 -32.25
C LEU A 37 5.81 20.60 -32.60
N LEU A 38 5.99 19.30 -32.46
CA LEU A 38 4.92 18.31 -32.68
C LEU A 38 3.76 18.49 -31.70
N VAL A 39 4.04 18.89 -30.46
CA VAL A 39 3.00 19.19 -29.47
C VAL A 39 2.37 20.57 -29.71
N HIS A 40 3.18 21.63 -29.83
CA HIS A 40 2.71 23.02 -29.87
C HIS A 40 2.37 23.53 -31.29
N LYS A 41 2.77 22.79 -32.35
CA LYS A 41 2.59 23.11 -33.77
C LYS A 41 3.40 24.33 -34.23
N LYS A 42 3.55 25.33 -33.39
CA LYS A 42 4.25 26.61 -33.65
C LYS A 42 4.89 27.11 -32.37
N ALA A 43 6.10 27.69 -32.49
CA ALA A 43 6.81 28.35 -31.40
C ALA A 43 7.63 29.52 -31.88
N THR A 44 7.94 30.50 -31.03
CA THR A 44 8.84 31.58 -31.34
C THR A 44 10.30 31.15 -31.24
N ARG A 45 11.20 31.85 -31.95
CA ARG A 45 12.63 31.55 -31.88
C ARG A 45 13.19 31.80 -30.48
N ASP A 46 12.71 32.84 -29.80
CA ASP A 46 13.14 33.18 -28.43
C ASP A 46 12.64 32.15 -27.41
N GLU A 47 11.43 31.62 -27.58
CA GLU A 47 10.91 30.53 -26.80
C GLU A 47 11.76 29.26 -26.95
N LEU A 48 12.07 28.85 -28.17
CA LEU A 48 12.90 27.67 -28.44
C LEU A 48 14.35 27.84 -27.96
N THR A 49 14.91 29.04 -28.05
CA THR A 49 16.25 29.30 -27.50
C THR A 49 16.27 29.30 -25.99
N GLY A 50 15.26 29.87 -25.33
CA GLY A 50 15.09 29.79 -23.87
C GLY A 50 14.97 28.36 -23.39
N LEU A 51 14.13 27.56 -24.07
CA LEU A 51 13.84 26.17 -23.70
C LEU A 51 15.09 25.26 -23.79
N LEU A 52 15.88 25.36 -24.84
CA LEU A 52 16.99 24.43 -25.13
C LEU A 52 18.40 24.99 -24.86
N TRP A 53 18.55 26.30 -24.72
CA TRP A 53 19.82 26.99 -24.52
C TRP A 53 19.71 28.18 -23.54
N GLY A 54 18.76 28.15 -22.58
CA GLY A 54 18.48 29.26 -21.67
C GLY A 54 19.66 29.70 -20.78
N GLY A 55 20.68 28.85 -20.60
CA GLY A 55 21.93 29.21 -19.90
C GLY A 55 23.03 29.78 -20.76
N GLU A 56 22.81 29.97 -22.09
CA GLU A 56 23.81 30.43 -23.03
C GLU A 56 23.58 31.91 -23.41
N ASP A 57 24.62 32.56 -23.95
CA ASP A 57 24.46 33.91 -24.53
C ASP A 57 23.48 33.90 -25.72
N ASN A 58 22.65 34.94 -25.83
CA ASN A 58 21.57 35.01 -26.82
C ASN A 58 22.03 34.83 -28.29
N GLU A 59 23.21 35.33 -28.65
CA GLU A 59 23.73 35.15 -30.01
C GLU A 59 24.14 33.70 -30.26
N LEU A 60 24.77 33.09 -29.28
CA LEU A 60 25.20 31.69 -29.32
C LEU A 60 23.98 30.75 -29.36
N ALA A 61 22.98 30.98 -28.52
CA ALA A 61 21.74 30.22 -28.51
C ALA A 61 20.99 30.28 -29.86
N ARG A 62 20.92 31.45 -30.46
CA ARG A 62 20.34 31.63 -31.82
C ARG A 62 21.14 30.93 -32.91
N ARG A 63 22.47 30.86 -32.77
CA ARG A 63 23.31 30.09 -33.67
C ARG A 63 23.04 28.61 -33.53
N HIS A 64 23.02 28.09 -32.33
CA HIS A 64 22.71 26.68 -32.04
C HIS A 64 21.32 26.29 -32.55
N LEU A 65 20.32 27.14 -32.39
CA LEU A 65 18.99 26.90 -32.96
C LEU A 65 19.05 26.75 -34.48
N ARG A 66 19.77 27.64 -35.18
CA ARG A 66 19.93 27.55 -36.64
C ARG A 66 20.63 26.25 -37.07
N ASP A 67 21.67 25.85 -36.34
CA ASP A 67 22.44 24.64 -36.64
C ASP A 67 21.58 23.39 -36.45
N ASN A 68 20.75 23.33 -35.38
CA ASN A 68 19.83 22.23 -35.16
C ASN A 68 18.69 22.19 -36.19
N LEU A 69 18.13 23.31 -36.60
CA LEU A 69 17.14 23.38 -37.68
C LEU A 69 17.75 22.93 -39.01
N TYR A 70 19.00 23.34 -39.32
CA TYR A 70 19.71 22.86 -40.49
C TYR A 70 19.96 21.36 -40.45
N HIS A 71 20.30 20.82 -39.27
CA HIS A 71 20.46 19.38 -39.07
C HIS A 71 19.15 18.63 -39.34
N LEU A 72 18.02 19.11 -38.81
CA LEU A 72 16.69 18.51 -39.07
C LEU A 72 16.39 18.50 -40.57
N LYS A 73 16.62 19.61 -41.27
CA LYS A 73 16.40 19.71 -42.70
C LYS A 73 17.28 18.76 -43.52
N LYS A 74 18.48 18.44 -43.03
CA LYS A 74 19.43 17.53 -43.73
C LYS A 74 19.10 16.05 -43.47
N VAL A 75 18.64 15.71 -42.29
CA VAL A 75 18.39 14.32 -41.89
C VAL A 75 17.02 13.83 -42.36
N VAL A 76 16.05 14.72 -42.42
CA VAL A 76 14.69 14.39 -42.85
C VAL A 76 14.54 14.72 -44.35
N PRO A 77 14.06 13.77 -45.17
CA PRO A 77 13.97 13.97 -46.62
C PRO A 77 12.93 15.01 -47.04
N ILE A 78 12.21 15.59 -46.12
CA ILE A 78 11.10 16.52 -46.31
C ILE A 78 11.27 17.73 -45.35
N GLU A 79 10.88 18.91 -45.75
CA GLU A 79 10.92 20.08 -44.89
C GLU A 79 9.81 20.06 -43.85
N LEU A 80 10.05 19.36 -42.70
CA LEU A 80 9.08 19.22 -41.61
C LEU A 80 8.73 20.53 -40.93
N VAL A 81 9.69 21.45 -40.87
CA VAL A 81 9.63 22.68 -40.10
C VAL A 81 9.91 23.88 -41.03
N VAL A 82 9.00 24.83 -41.04
CA VAL A 82 9.09 26.02 -41.88
C VAL A 82 9.02 27.32 -41.05
N PRO A 83 9.58 28.42 -41.54
CA PRO A 83 9.42 29.73 -40.90
C PRO A 83 7.95 30.17 -40.87
N ALA A 84 7.49 30.68 -39.72
CA ALA A 84 6.19 31.33 -39.57
C ALA A 84 6.37 32.83 -39.34
N GLY A 85 6.70 33.54 -40.40
CA GLY A 85 7.13 34.95 -40.35
C GLY A 85 8.59 35.12 -39.91
N ARG A 86 8.95 36.28 -39.33
CA ARG A 86 10.35 36.61 -38.96
C ARG A 86 10.80 36.01 -37.63
N SER A 87 9.88 35.83 -36.70
CA SER A 87 10.21 35.50 -35.30
C SER A 87 9.77 34.08 -34.84
N ALA A 88 9.00 33.35 -35.65
CA ALA A 88 8.46 32.06 -35.27
C ALA A 88 8.81 30.93 -36.25
N ILE A 89 8.62 29.72 -35.82
CA ILE A 89 8.82 28.46 -36.54
C ILE A 89 7.57 27.59 -36.31
N GLN A 90 7.15 26.88 -37.34
CA GLN A 90 5.98 25.98 -37.25
C GLN A 90 6.22 24.69 -38.02
N LEU A 91 5.41 23.68 -37.73
CA LEU A 91 5.31 22.52 -38.61
C LEU A 91 4.82 22.94 -40.00
N ASN A 92 5.31 22.27 -41.01
CA ASN A 92 4.91 22.57 -42.39
C ASN A 92 3.43 22.26 -42.62
N PRO A 93 2.55 23.25 -42.86
CA PRO A 93 1.11 23.05 -43.02
C PRO A 93 0.72 22.31 -44.31
N GLU A 94 1.66 22.15 -45.25
CA GLU A 94 1.42 21.37 -46.49
C GLU A 94 1.55 19.85 -46.29
N LEU A 95 2.02 19.41 -45.09
CA LEU A 95 2.18 18.00 -44.75
C LEU A 95 1.06 17.53 -43.85
N GLY A 96 0.63 16.29 -44.03
CA GLY A 96 -0.27 15.61 -43.11
C GLY A 96 0.50 15.11 -41.89
N PHE A 97 0.03 15.45 -40.69
CA PHE A 97 0.58 14.95 -39.44
C PHE A 97 -0.44 14.07 -38.70
N TYR A 98 -0.06 12.86 -38.39
CA TYR A 98 -0.73 12.04 -37.40
C TYR A 98 0.12 12.05 -36.12
N ILE A 99 -0.41 12.59 -35.04
CA ILE A 99 0.26 12.72 -33.75
C ILE A 99 -0.64 12.06 -32.71
N ASP A 100 -0.14 10.99 -32.08
CA ASP A 100 -0.90 10.20 -31.12
C ASP A 100 -1.40 11.02 -29.91
N VAL A 101 -0.64 12.00 -29.46
CA VAL A 101 -1.04 12.97 -28.41
C VAL A 101 -2.29 13.75 -28.84
N ASP A 102 -2.35 14.22 -30.09
CA ASP A 102 -3.50 14.98 -30.61
C ASP A 102 -4.74 14.08 -30.69
N GLU A 103 -4.56 12.84 -31.15
CA GLU A 103 -5.66 11.88 -31.26
C GLU A 103 -6.16 11.46 -29.87
N PHE A 104 -5.25 11.20 -28.94
CA PHE A 104 -5.59 10.92 -27.56
C PHE A 104 -6.40 12.06 -26.89
N LEU A 105 -6.02 13.31 -27.13
CA LEU A 105 -6.71 14.46 -26.55
C LEU A 105 -8.06 14.77 -27.23
N LYS A 106 -8.23 14.42 -28.52
CA LYS A 106 -9.46 14.65 -29.29
C LYS A 106 -10.48 13.51 -29.14
N ALA A 107 -10.02 12.28 -29.33
CA ALA A 107 -10.83 11.10 -29.19
C ALA A 107 -10.80 10.67 -27.73
N VAL A 108 -11.96 10.43 -27.09
CA VAL A 108 -11.99 9.83 -25.74
C VAL A 108 -11.62 8.34 -25.86
N ASP A 109 -10.45 8.06 -26.43
CA ASP A 109 -9.95 6.73 -26.69
C ASP A 109 -8.77 6.42 -25.74
N VAL A 110 -9.11 5.67 -24.70
CA VAL A 110 -8.17 5.23 -23.66
C VAL A 110 -7.06 4.33 -24.22
N GLU A 111 -7.32 3.63 -25.34
CA GLU A 111 -6.35 2.73 -25.97
C GLU A 111 -5.24 3.49 -26.70
N ALA A 112 -5.48 4.74 -27.06
CA ALA A 112 -4.47 5.60 -27.69
C ALA A 112 -3.31 5.97 -26.74
N TYR A 113 -3.53 5.90 -25.41
CA TYR A 113 -2.47 6.13 -24.41
C TYR A 113 -1.67 4.84 -24.17
N GLN A 114 -0.58 4.69 -24.91
CA GLN A 114 0.27 3.48 -24.83
C GLN A 114 1.39 3.56 -23.80
N GLY A 115 1.53 4.69 -23.10
CA GLY A 115 2.52 4.88 -22.05
C GLY A 115 2.88 6.34 -21.83
N GLU A 116 3.83 6.57 -20.93
CA GLU A 116 4.32 7.90 -20.58
C GLU A 116 4.84 8.69 -21.79
N PHE A 117 4.50 9.96 -21.88
CA PHE A 117 4.95 10.85 -22.94
C PHE A 117 6.47 10.90 -23.01
N LEU A 118 7.02 10.61 -24.21
CA LEU A 118 8.47 10.56 -24.48
C LEU A 118 9.23 9.72 -23.45
N LYS A 119 8.78 8.51 -23.19
CA LYS A 119 9.36 7.60 -22.21
C LYS A 119 10.87 7.42 -22.41
N GLY A 120 11.64 7.67 -21.35
CA GLY A 120 13.10 7.53 -21.39
C GLY A 120 13.84 8.59 -22.21
N PHE A 121 13.15 9.63 -22.68
CA PHE A 121 13.78 10.76 -23.36
C PHE A 121 14.12 11.88 -22.38
N SER A 122 15.32 12.44 -22.49
CA SER A 122 15.78 13.62 -21.77
C SER A 122 16.78 14.41 -22.61
N VAL A 123 16.89 15.71 -22.33
CA VAL A 123 17.86 16.60 -22.98
C VAL A 123 18.83 17.13 -21.93
N PRO A 124 20.07 16.61 -21.86
CA PRO A 124 21.04 16.99 -20.83
C PRO A 124 21.30 18.50 -20.79
N ASN A 125 21.41 19.06 -19.57
CA ASN A 125 21.70 20.48 -19.32
C ASN A 125 20.67 21.47 -19.90
N CYS A 126 19.38 21.06 -19.99
CA CYS A 126 18.29 21.89 -20.48
C CYS A 126 17.14 21.91 -19.47
N TYR A 127 17.33 22.61 -18.34
CA TYR A 127 16.37 22.63 -17.23
C TYR A 127 14.95 23.03 -17.66
N GLU A 128 14.79 24.07 -18.44
CA GLU A 128 13.49 24.55 -18.93
C GLU A 128 12.77 23.50 -19.81
N TYR A 129 13.55 22.74 -20.59
CA TYR A 129 13.02 21.65 -21.40
C TYR A 129 12.53 20.48 -20.54
N GLU A 130 13.33 20.09 -19.55
CA GLU A 130 12.96 19.01 -18.63
C GLU A 130 11.71 19.40 -17.80
N GLU A 131 11.61 20.66 -17.37
CA GLU A 131 10.42 21.15 -16.68
C GLU A 131 9.18 21.11 -17.57
N TRP A 132 9.30 21.52 -18.84
CA TRP A 132 8.22 21.39 -19.82
C TRP A 132 7.83 19.94 -20.06
N LEU A 133 8.81 19.04 -20.15
CA LEU A 133 8.61 17.62 -20.37
C LEU A 133 7.83 17.00 -19.20
N GLU A 134 8.24 17.27 -17.97
CA GLU A 134 7.57 16.78 -16.78
C GLU A 134 6.14 17.34 -16.61
N ARG A 135 5.95 18.63 -16.88
CA ARG A 135 4.60 19.22 -16.89
C ARG A 135 3.70 18.56 -17.95
N THR A 136 4.23 18.28 -19.13
CA THR A 136 3.47 17.64 -20.20
C THR A 136 3.15 16.19 -19.86
N ARG A 137 4.08 15.43 -19.27
CA ARG A 137 3.86 14.07 -18.75
C ARG A 137 2.74 14.05 -17.72
N THR A 138 2.83 14.91 -16.74
CA THR A 138 1.80 15.03 -15.68
C THR A 138 0.43 15.35 -16.26
N SER A 139 0.35 16.37 -17.14
CA SER A 139 -0.93 16.78 -17.75
C SER A 139 -1.56 15.67 -18.61
N LEU A 140 -0.76 14.94 -19.38
CA LEU A 140 -1.25 13.84 -20.21
C LEU A 140 -1.66 12.63 -19.37
N ARG A 141 -0.94 12.34 -18.28
CA ARG A 141 -1.30 11.30 -17.32
C ARG A 141 -2.61 11.64 -16.62
N GLU A 142 -2.78 12.87 -16.17
CA GLU A 142 -4.04 13.33 -15.56
C GLU A 142 -5.23 13.23 -16.55
N ALA A 143 -5.01 13.64 -17.81
CA ALA A 143 -6.02 13.49 -18.85
C ALA A 143 -6.39 12.02 -19.09
N TYR A 144 -5.41 11.14 -19.08
CA TYR A 144 -5.63 9.69 -19.22
C TYR A 144 -6.46 9.12 -18.07
N LEU A 145 -6.11 9.45 -16.83
CA LEU A 145 -6.86 9.01 -15.65
C LEU A 145 -8.31 9.53 -15.69
N GLN A 146 -8.52 10.79 -16.06
CA GLN A 146 -9.87 11.34 -16.23
C GLN A 146 -10.67 10.64 -17.34
N GLN A 147 -10.03 10.26 -18.44
CA GLN A 147 -10.69 9.52 -19.51
C GLN A 147 -11.05 8.08 -19.07
N LEU A 148 -10.19 7.42 -18.31
CA LEU A 148 -10.48 6.10 -17.72
C LEU A 148 -11.75 6.14 -16.86
N ASP A 149 -11.84 7.11 -15.96
CA ASP A 149 -12.98 7.25 -15.05
C ASP A 149 -14.26 7.58 -15.81
N LYS A 150 -14.26 8.59 -16.69
CA LYS A 150 -15.41 8.93 -17.53
C LYS A 150 -15.87 7.78 -18.41
N ARG A 151 -14.93 7.01 -18.96
CA ARG A 151 -15.27 5.85 -19.79
C ARG A 151 -15.87 4.73 -18.97
N ALA A 152 -15.37 4.51 -17.75
CA ALA A 152 -15.93 3.53 -16.82
C ALA A 152 -17.36 3.90 -16.41
N GLU A 153 -17.62 5.18 -16.07
CA GLU A 153 -18.98 5.66 -15.78
C GLU A 153 -19.93 5.49 -16.97
N PHE A 154 -19.44 5.80 -18.18
CA PHE A 154 -20.23 5.59 -19.41
C PHE A 154 -20.53 4.10 -19.64
N CYS A 155 -19.55 3.21 -19.51
CA CYS A 155 -19.75 1.77 -19.63
C CYS A 155 -20.78 1.25 -18.60
N LEU A 156 -20.73 1.77 -17.37
CA LEU A 156 -21.71 1.43 -16.35
C LEU A 156 -23.12 1.87 -16.74
N SER A 157 -23.27 3.07 -17.31
CA SER A 157 -24.59 3.57 -17.78
C SER A 157 -25.17 2.75 -18.94
N GLU A 158 -24.31 2.12 -19.74
CA GLU A 158 -24.68 1.21 -20.85
C GLU A 158 -24.90 -0.25 -20.40
N GLY A 159 -24.74 -0.53 -19.10
CA GLY A 159 -24.87 -1.90 -18.56
C GLY A 159 -23.68 -2.81 -18.90
N LYS A 160 -22.51 -2.24 -19.24
CA LYS A 160 -21.27 -2.96 -19.53
C LYS A 160 -20.39 -3.07 -18.29
N ASP A 161 -20.90 -3.76 -17.28
CA ASP A 161 -20.33 -3.84 -15.94
C ASP A 161 -18.88 -4.32 -15.92
N GLY A 162 -18.53 -5.34 -16.71
CA GLY A 162 -17.19 -5.90 -16.78
C GLY A 162 -16.15 -4.95 -17.38
N GLU A 163 -16.55 -4.13 -18.38
CA GLU A 163 -15.68 -3.10 -18.97
C GLU A 163 -15.47 -1.96 -17.96
N ALA A 164 -16.50 -1.52 -17.24
CA ALA A 164 -16.41 -0.49 -16.22
C ALA A 164 -15.45 -0.91 -15.09
N GLU A 165 -15.60 -2.14 -14.58
CA GLU A 165 -14.71 -2.71 -13.56
C GLU A 165 -13.25 -2.70 -14.03
N ALA A 166 -12.99 -3.18 -15.25
CA ALA A 166 -11.64 -3.25 -15.79
C ALA A 166 -10.98 -1.86 -15.92
N LEU A 167 -11.75 -0.84 -16.33
CA LEU A 167 -11.25 0.53 -16.45
C LEU A 167 -10.93 1.15 -15.09
N TRP A 168 -11.79 0.99 -14.08
CA TRP A 168 -11.49 1.49 -12.73
C TRP A 168 -10.32 0.75 -12.06
N ARG A 169 -10.19 -0.57 -12.30
CA ARG A 169 -9.02 -1.32 -11.84
C ARG A 169 -7.73 -0.82 -12.49
N LYS A 170 -7.76 -0.52 -13.80
CA LYS A 170 -6.65 0.06 -14.54
C LYS A 170 -6.28 1.45 -13.98
N TYR A 171 -7.29 2.26 -13.63
CA TYR A 171 -7.08 3.53 -12.94
C TYR A 171 -6.32 3.35 -11.62
N LEU A 172 -6.78 2.44 -10.76
CA LEU A 172 -6.17 2.20 -9.45
C LEU A 172 -4.79 1.52 -9.52
N GLN A 173 -4.44 0.88 -10.63
CA GLN A 173 -3.07 0.43 -10.89
C GLN A 173 -2.12 1.61 -11.14
N GLU A 174 -2.59 2.65 -11.82
CA GLU A 174 -1.82 3.87 -12.09
C GLU A 174 -1.81 4.85 -10.89
N GLU A 175 -2.91 4.92 -10.14
CA GLU A 175 -3.10 5.85 -9.01
C GLU A 175 -3.77 5.14 -7.82
N PRO A 176 -3.00 4.33 -7.04
CA PRO A 176 -3.54 3.53 -5.94
C PRO A 176 -4.14 4.32 -4.78
N LEU A 177 -3.80 5.62 -4.67
CA LEU A 177 -4.25 6.49 -3.58
C LEU A 177 -5.54 7.26 -3.89
N CYS A 178 -6.16 7.01 -5.05
CA CYS A 178 -7.36 7.71 -5.46
C CYS A 178 -8.59 7.21 -4.70
N GLU A 179 -9.07 7.98 -3.73
CA GLU A 179 -10.26 7.65 -2.93
C GLU A 179 -11.54 7.70 -3.75
N THR A 180 -11.69 8.65 -4.68
CA THR A 180 -12.91 8.81 -5.47
C THR A 180 -13.21 7.58 -6.32
N VAL A 181 -12.22 7.07 -7.05
CA VAL A 181 -12.38 5.85 -7.86
C VAL A 181 -12.54 4.60 -6.99
N SER A 182 -11.85 4.55 -5.85
CA SER A 182 -12.06 3.48 -4.87
C SER A 182 -13.49 3.46 -4.35
N ILE A 183 -14.08 4.62 -4.05
CA ILE A 183 -15.49 4.76 -3.65
C ILE A 183 -16.43 4.29 -4.78
N SER A 184 -16.16 4.69 -6.03
CA SER A 184 -16.96 4.27 -7.19
C SER A 184 -16.95 2.76 -7.35
N LEU A 185 -15.78 2.14 -7.24
CA LEU A 185 -15.62 0.68 -7.35
C LEU A 185 -16.24 -0.06 -6.14
N MET A 186 -16.14 0.48 -4.94
CA MET A 186 -16.83 -0.06 -3.76
C MET A 186 -18.35 0.00 -3.91
N ARG A 187 -18.90 1.11 -4.41
CA ARG A 187 -20.36 1.25 -4.69
C ARG A 187 -20.80 0.29 -5.77
N PHE A 188 -20.00 0.12 -6.81
CA PHE A 188 -20.26 -0.84 -7.88
C PHE A 188 -20.37 -2.27 -7.34
N TYR A 189 -19.41 -2.73 -6.54
CA TYR A 189 -19.48 -4.07 -5.92
C TYR A 189 -20.62 -4.19 -4.91
N ARG A 190 -20.93 -3.12 -4.15
CA ARG A 190 -22.10 -3.08 -3.26
C ARG A 190 -23.40 -3.32 -4.03
N ALA A 191 -23.56 -2.69 -5.21
CA ALA A 191 -24.74 -2.87 -6.05
C ALA A 191 -24.87 -4.31 -6.56
N GLN A 192 -23.75 -4.98 -6.83
CA GLN A 192 -23.70 -6.39 -7.22
C GLN A 192 -23.79 -7.36 -6.02
N LYS A 193 -23.86 -6.83 -4.78
CA LYS A 193 -23.81 -7.61 -3.53
C LYS A 193 -22.50 -8.38 -3.34
N ASP A 194 -21.44 -7.99 -4.03
CA ASP A 194 -20.08 -8.52 -3.85
C ASP A 194 -19.34 -7.70 -2.79
N TYR A 195 -19.80 -7.84 -1.55
CA TYR A 195 -19.26 -7.11 -0.40
C TYR A 195 -17.78 -7.42 -0.16
N ASN A 196 -17.32 -8.59 -0.58
CA ASN A 196 -15.95 -9.05 -0.47
C ASN A 196 -15.00 -8.20 -1.29
N ARG A 197 -15.30 -8.05 -2.57
CA ARG A 197 -14.48 -7.22 -3.46
C ARG A 197 -14.52 -5.77 -3.02
N ALA A 198 -15.67 -5.27 -2.56
CA ALA A 198 -15.76 -3.93 -1.98
C ALA A 198 -14.82 -3.75 -0.77
N ALA A 199 -14.78 -4.73 0.13
CA ALA A 199 -13.90 -4.70 1.29
C ALA A 199 -12.42 -4.78 0.91
N LEU A 200 -12.06 -5.55 -0.13
CA LEU A 200 -10.68 -5.63 -0.64
C LEU A 200 -10.19 -4.29 -1.20
N ILE A 201 -11.04 -3.55 -1.92
CA ILE A 201 -10.70 -2.22 -2.43
C ILE A 201 -10.37 -1.26 -1.26
N TYR A 202 -11.22 -1.22 -0.23
CA TYR A 202 -10.97 -0.38 0.93
C TYR A 202 -9.66 -0.74 1.65
N ARG A 203 -9.42 -2.04 1.88
CA ARG A 203 -8.19 -2.50 2.55
C ARG A 203 -6.94 -2.17 1.74
N GLY A 204 -7.00 -2.32 0.41
CA GLY A 204 -5.92 -1.94 -0.49
C GLY A 204 -5.60 -0.45 -0.41
N LEU A 205 -6.63 0.40 -0.48
CA LEU A 205 -6.51 1.84 -0.33
C LEU A 205 -5.95 2.23 1.04
N HIS A 206 -6.54 1.69 2.13
CA HIS A 206 -6.10 1.96 3.50
C HIS A 206 -4.63 1.61 3.70
N LYS A 207 -4.21 0.45 3.20
CA LYS A 207 -2.80 0.02 3.26
C LYS A 207 -1.91 0.95 2.46
N ALA A 208 -2.25 1.26 1.21
CA ALA A 208 -1.46 2.14 0.35
C ALA A 208 -1.31 3.55 0.97
N MET A 209 -2.38 4.12 1.55
CA MET A 209 -2.33 5.43 2.23
C MET A 209 -1.51 5.39 3.51
N ALA A 210 -1.64 4.34 4.31
CA ALA A 210 -0.84 4.16 5.52
C ALA A 210 0.65 4.01 5.19
N ASP A 211 0.98 3.18 4.19
CA ASP A 211 2.36 2.90 3.78
C ASP A 211 3.03 4.11 3.11
N THR A 212 2.29 4.89 2.31
CA THR A 212 2.85 6.00 1.51
C THR A 212 2.79 7.34 2.22
N LEU A 213 1.67 7.64 2.89
CA LEU A 213 1.39 8.97 3.47
C LEU A 213 1.30 8.95 5.00
N GLY A 214 1.23 7.78 5.63
CA GLY A 214 1.04 7.64 7.07
C GLY A 214 -0.34 8.12 7.57
N ILE A 215 -1.34 8.17 6.69
CA ILE A 215 -2.70 8.64 7.00
C ILE A 215 -3.73 7.55 6.72
N ALA A 216 -4.90 7.67 7.35
CA ALA A 216 -6.06 6.83 7.05
C ALA A 216 -6.92 7.46 5.92
N PRO A 217 -7.74 6.66 5.21
CA PRO A 217 -8.72 7.16 4.26
C PRO A 217 -9.67 8.17 4.89
N LEU A 218 -10.23 9.05 4.06
CA LEU A 218 -11.20 10.05 4.49
C LEU A 218 -12.41 9.41 5.20
N LYS A 219 -13.07 10.21 6.03
CA LYS A 219 -14.21 9.77 6.82
C LYS A 219 -15.33 9.18 5.94
N ASP A 220 -15.63 9.81 4.81
CA ASP A 220 -16.68 9.36 3.88
C ASP A 220 -16.37 7.98 3.29
N THR A 221 -15.10 7.72 2.96
CA THR A 221 -14.64 6.42 2.44
C THR A 221 -14.77 5.33 3.50
N SER A 222 -14.40 5.66 4.74
CA SER A 222 -14.51 4.75 5.87
C SER A 222 -15.97 4.49 6.25
N GLU A 223 -16.84 5.51 6.24
CA GLU A 223 -18.28 5.36 6.48
C GLU A 223 -18.96 4.49 5.42
N LEU A 224 -18.59 4.66 4.15
CA LEU A 224 -19.07 3.77 3.07
C LEU A 224 -18.66 2.32 3.35
N TYR A 225 -17.41 2.07 3.70
CA TYR A 225 -16.94 0.74 4.05
C TYR A 225 -17.74 0.13 5.20
N TYR A 226 -17.92 0.87 6.30
CA TYR A 226 -18.71 0.39 7.44
C TYR A 226 -20.18 0.15 7.08
N SER A 227 -20.77 0.98 6.21
CA SER A 227 -22.13 0.76 5.72
C SER A 227 -22.27 -0.53 4.90
N ILE A 228 -21.27 -0.80 4.03
CA ILE A 228 -21.19 -2.03 3.24
C ILE A 228 -21.06 -3.24 4.16
N MET A 229 -20.19 -3.17 5.16
CA MET A 229 -20.01 -4.26 6.13
C MET A 229 -21.26 -4.49 6.98
N LYS A 230 -21.98 -3.43 7.33
CA LYS A 230 -23.25 -3.52 8.05
C LYS A 230 -24.33 -4.21 7.21
N GLU A 231 -24.49 -3.81 5.94
CA GLU A 231 -25.44 -4.46 5.03
C GLU A 231 -25.11 -5.94 4.80
N TRP A 232 -23.82 -6.23 4.68
CA TRP A 232 -23.37 -7.61 4.58
C TRP A 232 -23.77 -8.44 5.81
N ASN A 233 -23.55 -7.91 7.02
CA ASN A 233 -23.96 -8.56 8.26
C ASN A 233 -25.47 -8.71 8.39
N GLU A 234 -26.26 -7.68 8.02
CA GLU A 234 -27.73 -7.71 8.07
C GLU A 234 -28.34 -8.74 7.07
N GLN A 235 -27.70 -8.97 5.94
CA GLN A 235 -28.11 -10.01 4.99
C GLN A 235 -27.72 -11.41 5.48
N SER A 236 -26.68 -11.51 6.31
CA SER A 236 -26.22 -12.76 6.94
C SER A 236 -27.12 -13.20 8.12
N GLU A 237 -27.82 -12.25 8.77
CA GLU A 237 -28.77 -12.58 9.86
C GLU A 237 -30.07 -13.23 9.40
N ASN A 238 -30.42 -13.13 8.10
CA ASN A 238 -31.65 -13.72 7.54
C ASN A 238 -31.45 -15.05 6.78
N GLY A 239 -30.28 -15.59 6.76
CA GLY A 239 -29.98 -16.89 6.19
C GLY A 239 -28.50 -17.19 6.37
N GLU A 240 -28.24 -18.25 7.10
CA GLU A 240 -26.94 -18.89 7.33
C GLU A 240 -25.74 -17.99 6.99
N ILE A 241 -25.08 -17.49 8.03
CA ILE A 241 -23.80 -16.77 7.91
C ILE A 241 -22.96 -17.57 6.93
N SER A 242 -22.78 -17.07 5.70
CA SER A 242 -21.74 -17.61 4.83
C SER A 242 -20.40 -17.15 5.42
N ASP A 243 -19.90 -17.96 6.32
CA ASP A 243 -18.56 -17.90 6.93
C ASP A 243 -17.44 -18.11 5.86
N ASP A 244 -17.68 -17.69 4.64
CA ASP A 244 -16.86 -17.93 3.44
C ASP A 244 -15.43 -17.38 3.54
N PHE A 245 -15.15 -16.59 4.59
CA PHE A 245 -13.81 -16.02 4.82
C PHE A 245 -13.01 -16.66 5.97
N LEU A 246 -13.66 -17.44 6.81
CA LEU A 246 -13.01 -18.11 7.93
C LEU A 246 -13.07 -19.62 7.77
N VAL A 247 -12.63 -20.13 6.62
CA VAL A 247 -12.61 -21.57 6.39
C VAL A 247 -11.89 -22.26 7.53
N GLY A 248 -12.54 -23.27 8.13
CA GLY A 248 -11.98 -24.10 9.16
C GLY A 248 -11.68 -23.40 10.49
N ARG A 249 -12.14 -22.14 10.70
CA ARG A 249 -11.85 -21.36 11.91
C ARG A 249 -13.10 -20.92 12.67
N GLN A 250 -14.29 -21.34 12.23
CA GLN A 250 -15.57 -20.96 12.84
C GLN A 250 -15.60 -21.30 14.32
N ASN A 251 -15.18 -22.52 14.69
CA ASN A 251 -15.16 -22.96 16.08
C ASN A 251 -14.21 -22.10 16.95
N GLN A 252 -13.05 -21.75 16.41
CA GLN A 252 -12.09 -20.89 17.10
C GLN A 252 -12.63 -19.46 17.28
N LEU A 253 -13.27 -18.91 16.24
CA LEU A 253 -13.91 -17.61 16.32
C LEU A 253 -15.06 -17.62 17.33
N GLN A 254 -15.97 -18.60 17.26
CA GLN A 254 -17.06 -18.73 18.22
C GLN A 254 -16.55 -18.87 19.65
N TYR A 255 -15.45 -19.60 19.85
CA TYR A 255 -14.80 -19.71 21.16
C TYR A 255 -14.32 -18.32 21.64
N LEU A 256 -13.63 -17.53 20.78
CA LEU A 256 -13.18 -16.19 21.14
C LEU A 256 -14.35 -15.24 21.43
N LEU A 257 -15.40 -15.26 20.62
CA LEU A 257 -16.61 -14.47 20.85
C LEU A 257 -17.32 -14.89 22.13
N HIS A 258 -17.39 -16.19 22.42
CA HIS A 258 -17.97 -16.69 23.66
C HIS A 258 -17.13 -16.28 24.89
N LEU A 259 -15.79 -16.30 24.81
CA LEU A 259 -14.94 -15.75 25.87
C LEU A 259 -15.24 -14.29 26.12
N PHE A 260 -15.45 -13.55 25.02
CA PHE A 260 -15.68 -12.11 25.05
C PHE A 260 -17.11 -11.75 25.52
N SER A 261 -18.15 -12.51 25.13
CA SER A 261 -19.57 -12.31 25.52
C SER A 261 -19.92 -12.70 26.94
N ARG A 262 -19.15 -13.59 27.57
CA ARG A 262 -19.29 -13.95 29.01
C ARG A 262 -19.09 -12.77 29.96
N MET A 263 -18.97 -11.56 29.40
CA MET A 263 -18.67 -10.32 30.08
C MET A 263 -19.56 -9.92 31.25
N HIS A 264 -20.76 -10.47 31.37
CA HIS A 264 -21.72 -10.01 32.37
C HIS A 264 -21.86 -10.90 33.58
N THR A 265 -21.26 -12.09 33.61
CA THR A 265 -21.60 -13.08 34.62
C THR A 265 -20.44 -13.74 35.37
N SER A 266 -19.17 -13.59 34.98
CA SER A 266 -18.06 -14.29 35.66
C SER A 266 -16.79 -13.46 35.79
N LYS A 267 -16.02 -13.74 36.86
CA LYS A 267 -14.68 -13.14 37.13
C LYS A 267 -13.55 -13.73 36.29
N HIS A 268 -13.86 -14.57 35.29
CA HIS A 268 -12.85 -15.27 34.50
C HIS A 268 -12.23 -14.44 33.39
N ALA A 269 -11.05 -14.84 32.96
CA ALA A 269 -10.23 -14.18 31.94
C ALA A 269 -10.98 -13.91 30.63
N ARG A 270 -10.83 -12.69 30.14
CA ARG A 270 -11.34 -12.22 28.83
C ARG A 270 -10.23 -12.07 27.83
N SER A 271 -9.01 -12.03 28.32
CA SER A 271 -7.81 -11.92 27.52
C SER A 271 -7.48 -13.27 26.87
N PHE A 272 -6.86 -13.23 25.70
CA PHE A 272 -6.48 -14.45 25.01
C PHE A 272 -5.21 -14.27 24.18
N VAL A 273 -4.48 -15.36 23.94
CA VAL A 273 -3.36 -15.41 23.02
C VAL A 273 -3.59 -16.52 22.00
N ILE A 274 -3.48 -16.19 20.72
CA ILE A 274 -3.55 -17.13 19.61
C ILE A 274 -2.15 -17.64 19.32
N LEU A 275 -1.92 -18.92 19.61
CA LEU A 275 -0.65 -19.62 19.40
C LEU A 275 -0.66 -20.38 18.08
N GLY A 276 0.48 -20.56 17.44
CA GLY A 276 0.61 -21.44 16.27
C GLY A 276 1.81 -21.08 15.40
N GLU A 277 2.09 -21.92 14.42
CA GLU A 277 3.21 -21.74 13.49
C GLU A 277 3.05 -20.51 12.58
N ALA A 278 4.12 -20.17 11.87
CA ALA A 278 4.09 -19.08 10.88
C ALA A 278 3.11 -19.44 9.74
N GLY A 279 2.30 -18.47 9.30
CA GLY A 279 1.42 -18.64 8.14
C GLY A 279 0.11 -19.40 8.37
N VAL A 280 -0.20 -19.86 9.61
CA VAL A 280 -1.44 -20.62 9.89
C VAL A 280 -2.71 -19.75 9.99
N GLY A 281 -2.59 -18.42 9.88
CA GLY A 281 -3.73 -17.50 9.86
C GLY A 281 -4.07 -16.85 11.20
N LYS A 282 -3.13 -16.77 12.18
CA LYS A 282 -3.37 -16.12 13.49
C LYS A 282 -3.83 -14.67 13.39
N THR A 283 -3.09 -13.85 12.65
CA THR A 283 -3.44 -12.42 12.43
C THR A 283 -4.78 -12.29 11.71
N HIS A 284 -5.08 -13.19 10.77
CA HIS A 284 -6.36 -13.20 10.06
C HIS A 284 -7.54 -13.50 11.02
N LEU A 285 -7.41 -14.52 11.86
CA LEU A 285 -8.43 -14.84 12.88
C LEU A 285 -8.62 -13.68 13.85
N LEU A 286 -7.52 -13.05 14.31
CA LEU A 286 -7.55 -11.90 15.20
C LEU A 286 -8.23 -10.68 14.53
N SER A 287 -7.88 -10.37 13.28
CA SER A 287 -8.50 -9.26 12.53
C SER A 287 -10.01 -9.48 12.34
N TYR A 288 -10.40 -10.73 12.06
CA TYR A 288 -11.81 -11.07 11.92
C TYR A 288 -12.57 -10.93 13.25
N PHE A 289 -11.99 -11.40 14.36
CA PHE A 289 -12.53 -11.17 15.70
C PHE A 289 -12.69 -9.67 16.00
N LEU A 290 -11.70 -8.84 15.68
CA LEU A 290 -11.74 -7.39 15.91
C LEU A 290 -12.81 -6.67 15.09
N SER A 291 -13.23 -7.23 13.94
CA SER A 291 -14.29 -6.66 13.10
C SER A 291 -15.71 -6.91 13.64
N HIS A 292 -15.86 -7.75 14.69
CA HIS A 292 -17.17 -8.08 15.25
C HIS A 292 -17.77 -6.91 16.06
N GLY A 293 -19.08 -6.73 15.94
CA GLY A 293 -19.80 -5.62 16.58
C GLY A 293 -19.68 -5.57 18.12
N GLU A 294 -19.50 -6.70 18.78
CA GLU A 294 -19.30 -6.76 20.24
C GLU A 294 -18.01 -6.07 20.69
N VAL A 295 -16.98 -6.03 19.82
CA VAL A 295 -15.69 -5.43 20.10
C VAL A 295 -15.73 -3.89 19.95
N SER A 296 -16.71 -3.35 19.23
CA SER A 296 -16.87 -1.90 19.00
C SER A 296 -17.08 -1.07 20.27
N SER A 297 -17.53 -1.73 21.36
CA SER A 297 -17.68 -1.10 22.67
C SER A 297 -16.35 -0.78 23.37
N TYR A 298 -15.23 -1.32 22.87
CA TYR A 298 -13.88 -1.11 23.39
C TYR A 298 -13.12 -0.05 22.63
N GLU A 299 -12.19 0.63 23.30
CA GLU A 299 -11.11 1.34 22.62
C GLU A 299 -10.02 0.36 22.28
N ILE A 300 -9.79 0.15 20.98
CA ILE A 300 -8.83 -0.82 20.46
C ILE A 300 -7.49 -0.13 20.25
N ILE A 301 -6.47 -0.63 20.91
CA ILE A 301 -5.09 -0.16 20.77
C ILE A 301 -4.25 -1.31 20.22
N THR A 302 -3.72 -1.16 19.02
CA THR A 302 -2.95 -2.22 18.34
C THR A 302 -1.48 -1.84 18.27
N THR A 303 -0.62 -2.82 18.54
CA THR A 303 0.82 -2.73 18.34
C THR A 303 1.38 -4.05 17.84
N SER A 304 2.57 -4.01 17.21
CA SER A 304 3.28 -5.19 16.74
C SER A 304 4.68 -5.24 17.33
N CYS A 305 5.16 -6.44 17.63
CA CYS A 305 6.51 -6.68 18.09
C CYS A 305 7.39 -7.14 16.93
N PHE A 306 8.60 -6.62 16.84
CA PHE A 306 9.56 -6.93 15.77
C PHE A 306 10.84 -7.53 16.35
N LYS A 307 11.39 -8.53 15.67
CA LYS A 307 12.65 -9.17 16.07
C LYS A 307 13.81 -8.16 16.17
N SER A 308 13.85 -7.20 15.27
CA SER A 308 14.86 -6.12 15.23
C SER A 308 14.78 -5.15 16.41
N LYS A 309 13.62 -5.09 17.09
CA LYS A 309 13.35 -4.19 18.21
C LYS A 309 13.28 -4.87 19.57
N GLN A 310 13.60 -6.16 19.62
CA GLN A 310 13.51 -6.96 20.85
C GLN A 310 14.47 -6.45 21.96
N ASP A 311 15.56 -5.80 21.56
CA ASP A 311 16.53 -5.21 22.49
C ASP A 311 16.23 -3.75 22.86
N GLU A 312 15.20 -3.12 22.24
CA GLU A 312 14.77 -1.77 22.56
C GLU A 312 13.71 -1.80 23.67
N TYR A 313 14.06 -1.26 24.83
CA TYR A 313 13.17 -1.24 26.00
C TYR A 313 11.87 -0.48 25.74
N LEU A 314 10.73 -1.10 26.11
CA LEU A 314 9.39 -0.54 26.02
C LEU A 314 8.97 -0.14 24.59
N TYR A 315 9.57 -0.76 23.55
CA TYR A 315 9.27 -0.41 22.17
C TYR A 315 7.78 -0.54 21.82
N PRO A 316 7.06 -1.65 22.08
CA PRO A 316 5.65 -1.77 21.80
C PRO A 316 4.81 -0.74 22.58
N TRP A 317 5.23 -0.41 23.79
CA TRP A 317 4.55 0.57 24.63
C TRP A 317 4.65 2.01 24.11
N GLN A 318 5.61 2.34 23.26
CA GLN A 318 5.66 3.64 22.59
C GLN A 318 4.42 3.86 21.73
N THR A 319 4.07 2.88 20.89
CA THR A 319 2.86 2.91 20.05
C THR A 319 1.58 2.90 20.89
N ILE A 320 1.55 2.05 21.93
CA ILE A 320 0.40 1.95 22.85
C ILE A 320 0.13 3.29 23.52
N MET A 321 1.17 3.91 24.07
CA MET A 321 1.04 5.17 24.82
C MET A 321 0.72 6.35 23.91
N LEU A 322 1.21 6.37 22.67
CA LEU A 322 0.83 7.37 21.68
C LEU A 322 -0.66 7.26 21.33
N SER A 323 -1.15 6.07 21.05
CA SER A 323 -2.58 5.83 20.75
C SER A 323 -3.45 6.16 21.96
N LEU A 324 -3.00 5.83 23.16
CA LEU A 324 -3.70 6.16 24.41
C LEU A 324 -3.73 7.67 24.67
N SER A 325 -2.66 8.39 24.36
CA SER A 325 -2.61 9.86 24.47
C SER A 325 -3.65 10.51 23.56
N ASN A 326 -3.72 10.08 22.30
CA ASN A 326 -4.73 10.56 21.36
C ASN A 326 -6.16 10.28 21.83
N PHE A 327 -6.40 9.11 22.43
CA PHE A 327 -7.71 8.76 23.02
C PHE A 327 -8.04 9.66 24.22
N ILE A 328 -7.08 9.90 25.12
CA ILE A 328 -7.23 10.78 26.29
C ILE A 328 -7.59 12.20 25.86
N GLU A 329 -6.92 12.74 24.86
CA GLU A 329 -7.18 14.07 24.32
C GLU A 329 -8.57 14.15 23.66
N LYS A 330 -8.89 13.18 22.80
CA LYS A 330 -10.19 13.09 22.10
C LYS A 330 -11.38 13.05 23.09
N GLU A 331 -11.27 12.24 24.12
CA GLU A 331 -12.33 12.07 25.12
C GLU A 331 -12.23 13.08 26.29
N SER A 332 -11.25 13.98 26.28
CA SER A 332 -10.99 14.97 27.32
C SER A 332 -10.91 14.33 28.72
N ILE A 333 -10.17 13.23 28.85
CA ILE A 333 -10.05 12.48 30.11
C ILE A 333 -9.11 13.23 31.05
N PRO A 334 -9.54 13.60 32.27
CA PRO A 334 -8.71 14.33 33.21
C PRO A 334 -7.64 13.40 33.82
N ILE A 335 -6.41 13.55 33.36
CA ILE A 335 -5.24 12.85 33.91
C ILE A 335 -4.43 13.88 34.75
N PRO A 336 -4.09 13.59 36.01
CA PRO A 336 -3.24 14.48 36.80
C PRO A 336 -1.86 14.69 36.14
N ASN A 337 -1.41 15.95 36.07
CA ASN A 337 -0.17 16.34 35.39
C ASN A 337 1.07 15.55 35.83
N ALA A 338 1.14 15.15 37.11
CA ALA A 338 2.25 14.37 37.64
C ALA A 338 2.43 13.02 36.91
N TYR A 339 1.33 12.32 36.57
CA TYR A 339 1.38 11.05 35.84
C TYR A 339 1.73 11.29 34.37
N MET A 340 1.17 12.32 33.74
CA MET A 340 1.51 12.65 32.35
C MET A 340 2.98 13.05 32.20
N GLN A 341 3.54 13.79 33.15
CA GLN A 341 4.97 14.11 33.16
C GLN A 341 5.85 12.85 33.29
N ALA A 342 5.49 11.93 34.19
CA ALA A 342 6.23 10.67 34.35
C ALA A 342 6.14 9.79 33.10
N VAL A 343 4.96 9.72 32.47
CA VAL A 343 4.75 8.98 31.21
C VAL A 343 5.52 9.64 30.06
N SER A 344 5.49 10.96 29.92
CA SER A 344 6.25 11.68 28.89
C SER A 344 7.78 11.55 29.08
N ALA A 345 8.24 11.33 30.30
CA ALA A 345 9.65 11.05 30.58
C ALA A 345 10.06 9.65 30.12
N LEU A 346 9.15 8.66 30.23
CA LEU A 346 9.39 7.29 29.71
C LEU A 346 9.18 7.21 28.20
N PHE A 347 8.24 7.97 27.66
CA PHE A 347 7.85 7.98 26.25
C PHE A 347 7.95 9.40 25.67
N PRO A 348 9.14 9.87 25.29
CA PRO A 348 9.36 11.25 24.83
C PRO A 348 8.57 11.67 23.58
N MET A 349 7.99 10.72 22.86
CA MET A 349 7.15 10.97 21.69
C MET A 349 5.75 11.51 22.05
N ILE A 350 5.38 11.44 23.35
CA ILE A 350 4.07 11.90 23.85
C ILE A 350 4.23 13.31 24.45
N GLY A 351 4.30 14.34 23.62
CA GLY A 351 4.15 15.73 24.05
C GLY A 351 5.32 16.67 23.78
N GLU A 352 4.99 17.95 23.63
CA GLU A 352 5.92 19.07 23.45
C GLU A 352 6.81 19.39 24.69
N PHE A 353 6.74 18.59 25.76
CA PHE A 353 7.38 18.88 27.06
C PHE A 353 8.80 18.31 27.21
N GLY A 354 9.48 17.92 26.13
CA GLY A 354 10.81 17.32 26.17
C GLY A 354 11.97 18.30 26.00
N SER A 355 12.34 19.10 27.02
CA SER A 355 13.66 19.76 27.03
C SER A 355 14.77 18.72 27.11
N ALA A 356 15.95 19.01 26.51
CA ALA A 356 17.11 18.09 26.43
C ALA A 356 17.59 17.54 27.79
N ASP A 357 17.28 18.21 28.90
CA ASP A 357 17.58 17.77 30.26
C ASP A 357 16.70 16.62 30.76
N VAL A 358 15.50 16.45 30.21
CA VAL A 358 14.56 15.36 30.56
C VAL A 358 15.07 14.04 30.00
N ARG A 359 15.72 14.04 28.83
CA ARG A 359 16.28 12.81 28.20
C ARG A 359 17.39 12.15 29.02
N LYS A 360 18.21 12.94 29.76
CA LYS A 360 19.24 12.40 30.65
C LYS A 360 18.66 11.81 31.95
N LYS A 361 17.50 12.29 32.40
CA LYS A 361 16.81 11.75 33.57
C LYS A 361 15.92 10.54 33.27
N ALA A 362 15.51 10.34 32.01
CA ALA A 362 14.66 9.21 31.60
C ALA A 362 15.32 7.86 31.90
N HIS A 363 16.64 7.72 31.66
CA HIS A 363 17.39 6.49 32.02
C HIS A 363 17.37 6.17 33.51
N LEU A 364 17.28 7.17 34.39
CA LEU A 364 17.17 6.99 35.85
C LEU A 364 15.75 6.67 36.32
N LEU A 365 14.72 6.99 35.51
CA LEU A 365 13.32 6.73 35.82
C LEU A 365 12.86 5.33 35.33
N VAL A 366 13.53 4.75 34.35
CA VAL A 366 13.26 3.38 33.88
C VAL A 366 13.51 2.35 35.00
N ASP A 367 14.46 2.60 35.89
CA ASP A 367 14.74 1.78 37.08
C ASP A 367 13.79 2.07 38.27
N SER A 368 12.84 3.00 38.14
CA SER A 368 11.98 3.39 39.23
C SER A 368 10.57 2.76 39.10
N VAL A 369 10.13 2.09 40.13
CA VAL A 369 8.75 1.59 40.35
C VAL A 369 7.69 2.67 40.03
N MET A 370 8.02 3.95 40.19
CA MET A 370 7.13 5.09 39.90
C MET A 370 6.78 5.24 38.41
N GLY A 371 7.63 4.81 37.49
CA GLY A 371 7.36 4.93 36.05
C GLY A 371 6.24 3.99 35.59
N PHE A 372 6.34 2.72 35.96
CA PHE A 372 5.33 1.71 35.63
C PHE A 372 3.98 2.00 36.32
N ASP A 373 4.01 2.38 37.61
CA ASP A 373 2.78 2.76 38.32
C ASP A 373 2.06 3.97 37.69
N SER A 374 2.81 4.91 37.10
CA SER A 374 2.22 6.03 36.36
C SER A 374 1.53 5.56 35.07
N VAL A 375 2.16 4.66 34.30
CA VAL A 375 1.53 4.06 33.10
C VAL A 375 0.27 3.31 33.46
N LEU A 376 0.33 2.45 34.49
CA LEU A 376 -0.83 1.67 34.96
C LEU A 376 -1.96 2.56 35.48
N THR A 377 -1.62 3.69 36.13
CA THR A 377 -2.61 4.66 36.57
C THR A 377 -3.30 5.34 35.39
N VAL A 378 -2.54 5.74 34.36
CA VAL A 378 -3.09 6.36 33.14
C VAL A 378 -4.00 5.37 32.41
N LEU A 379 -3.59 4.11 32.24
CA LEU A 379 -4.44 3.05 31.67
C LEU A 379 -5.72 2.85 32.48
N THR A 380 -5.62 2.81 33.81
CA THR A 380 -6.78 2.67 34.70
C THR A 380 -7.74 3.85 34.60
N LEU A 381 -7.23 5.08 34.49
CA LEU A 381 -8.08 6.26 34.36
C LEU A 381 -8.75 6.32 32.98
N ALA A 382 -8.03 5.99 31.92
CA ALA A 382 -8.57 5.93 30.56
C ALA A 382 -9.66 4.84 30.44
N SER A 383 -9.44 3.65 31.04
CA SER A 383 -10.37 2.54 31.00
C SER A 383 -11.69 2.77 31.77
N LYS A 384 -11.75 3.80 32.64
CA LYS A 384 -13.01 4.21 33.30
C LYS A 384 -13.97 4.89 32.33
N LYS A 385 -13.47 5.52 31.26
CA LYS A 385 -14.29 6.19 30.25
C LYS A 385 -14.83 5.19 29.24
N LYS A 386 -13.95 4.34 28.72
CA LYS A 386 -14.26 3.28 27.78
C LYS A 386 -13.30 2.11 28.02
N PRO A 387 -13.79 0.86 28.09
CA PRO A 387 -12.91 -0.29 28.27
C PRO A 387 -11.85 -0.36 27.18
N LEU A 388 -10.63 -0.79 27.52
CA LEU A 388 -9.51 -0.87 26.61
C LEU A 388 -9.32 -2.32 26.14
N LEU A 389 -9.12 -2.52 24.83
CA LEU A 389 -8.67 -3.77 24.25
C LEU A 389 -7.26 -3.55 23.67
N LEU A 390 -6.26 -4.08 24.34
CA LEU A 390 -4.88 -4.04 23.89
C LEU A 390 -4.61 -5.24 22.99
N VAL A 391 -4.22 -4.97 21.75
CA VAL A 391 -3.87 -5.98 20.74
C VAL A 391 -2.38 -5.94 20.47
N VAL A 392 -1.69 -7.08 20.69
CA VAL A 392 -0.25 -7.21 20.46
C VAL A 392 0.01 -8.32 19.45
N GLU A 393 0.49 -7.95 18.29
CA GLU A 393 0.89 -8.93 17.28
C GLU A 393 2.34 -9.38 17.46
N ASP A 394 2.57 -10.68 17.18
CA ASP A 394 3.90 -11.32 17.23
C ASP A 394 4.64 -11.13 18.57
N ILE A 395 3.92 -11.34 19.69
CA ILE A 395 4.44 -11.16 21.07
C ILE A 395 5.72 -11.95 21.36
N GLN A 396 6.07 -12.98 20.57
CA GLN A 396 7.33 -13.70 20.71
C GLN A 396 8.57 -12.81 20.57
N TRP A 397 8.43 -11.60 20.03
CA TRP A 397 9.49 -10.60 19.85
C TRP A 397 9.41 -9.42 20.83
N ILE A 398 8.56 -9.54 21.86
CA ILE A 398 8.43 -8.49 22.88
C ILE A 398 9.70 -8.38 23.72
N ASP A 399 10.09 -7.16 24.09
CA ASP A 399 11.19 -6.94 25.03
C ASP A 399 10.79 -7.26 26.47
N SER A 400 11.76 -7.58 27.33
CA SER A 400 11.53 -8.04 28.70
C SER A 400 10.83 -6.98 29.57
N MET A 401 11.11 -5.69 29.35
CA MET A 401 10.48 -4.60 30.13
C MET A 401 9.02 -4.41 29.72
N SER A 402 8.74 -4.48 28.42
CA SER A 402 7.37 -4.45 27.91
C SER A 402 6.53 -5.62 28.42
N LEU A 403 7.14 -6.81 28.47
CA LEU A 403 6.48 -8.00 29.00
C LEU A 403 6.17 -7.86 30.49
N ALA A 404 7.11 -7.33 31.29
CA ALA A 404 6.90 -7.08 32.71
C ALA A 404 5.81 -6.04 33.00
N LEU A 405 5.73 -4.98 32.17
CA LEU A 405 4.68 -3.96 32.30
C LEU A 405 3.31 -4.52 31.91
N LEU A 406 3.24 -5.36 30.87
CA LEU A 406 2.02 -6.05 30.45
C LEU A 406 1.52 -7.00 31.55
N ASP A 407 2.41 -7.79 32.14
CA ASP A 407 2.11 -8.67 33.25
C ASP A 407 1.47 -7.91 34.43
N GLN A 408 2.09 -6.78 34.82
CA GLN A 408 1.52 -5.92 35.86
C GLN A 408 0.15 -5.31 35.46
N ALA A 409 -0.04 -4.94 34.19
CA ALA A 409 -1.30 -4.39 33.73
C ALA A 409 -2.43 -5.43 33.85
N LEU A 410 -2.19 -6.68 33.47
CA LEU A 410 -3.14 -7.77 33.55
C LEU A 410 -3.54 -8.10 35.01
N HIS A 411 -2.60 -8.00 35.96
CA HIS A 411 -2.87 -8.25 37.36
C HIS A 411 -3.54 -7.07 38.11
N LYS A 412 -3.20 -5.82 37.74
CA LYS A 412 -3.65 -4.62 38.47
C LYS A 412 -4.96 -4.02 37.93
N ILE A 413 -5.24 -4.17 36.64
CA ILE A 413 -6.45 -3.60 36.02
C ILE A 413 -7.51 -4.69 35.88
N GLY A 414 -8.73 -4.40 36.35
CA GLY A 414 -9.82 -5.38 36.31
C GLY A 414 -10.17 -5.83 34.86
N PRO A 415 -10.52 -7.11 34.67
CA PRO A 415 -10.80 -7.68 33.36
C PRO A 415 -12.01 -7.08 32.65
N GLU A 416 -12.87 -6.36 33.37
CA GLU A 416 -14.00 -5.60 32.81
C GLU A 416 -13.57 -4.27 32.17
N LYS A 417 -12.34 -3.81 32.42
CA LYS A 417 -11.81 -2.53 31.94
C LYS A 417 -10.63 -2.66 31.00
N PHE A 418 -9.90 -3.78 31.10
CA PHE A 418 -8.71 -4.03 30.33
C PHE A 418 -8.70 -5.46 29.83
N VAL A 419 -8.72 -5.64 28.52
CA VAL A 419 -8.64 -6.92 27.82
C VAL A 419 -7.39 -6.93 26.97
N PHE A 420 -6.72 -8.05 26.93
CA PHE A 420 -5.52 -8.28 26.15
C PHE A 420 -5.78 -9.38 25.12
N ALA A 421 -5.43 -9.11 23.87
CA ALA A 421 -5.47 -10.07 22.78
C ALA A 421 -4.12 -10.09 22.08
N ALA A 422 -3.54 -11.25 21.82
CA ALA A 422 -2.25 -11.32 21.15
C ALA A 422 -2.14 -12.49 20.19
N THR A 423 -1.18 -12.39 19.26
CA THR A 423 -0.70 -13.51 18.46
C THR A 423 0.72 -13.88 18.87
N CYS A 424 1.02 -15.18 18.93
CA CYS A 424 2.35 -15.69 19.26
C CYS A 424 2.74 -16.83 18.33
N ARG A 425 3.95 -16.80 17.81
CA ARG A 425 4.52 -17.93 17.05
C ARG A 425 5.14 -18.94 18.02
N GLN A 426 4.96 -20.21 17.71
CA GLN A 426 5.63 -21.30 18.42
C GLN A 426 6.68 -21.94 17.50
N PRO A 427 7.88 -22.32 18.03
CA PRO A 427 8.33 -22.08 19.40
C PRO A 427 8.67 -20.61 19.68
N CYS A 428 8.47 -20.15 20.92
CA CYS A 428 8.82 -18.80 21.36
C CYS A 428 9.97 -18.82 22.41
N GLY A 429 10.45 -17.63 22.80
CA GLY A 429 11.51 -17.50 23.78
C GLY A 429 11.06 -17.92 25.21
N LYS A 430 12.00 -18.36 26.02
CA LYS A 430 11.73 -18.87 27.39
C LYS A 430 11.00 -17.86 28.30
N GLU A 431 11.27 -16.56 28.14
CA GLU A 431 10.59 -15.52 28.91
C GLU A 431 9.11 -15.41 28.55
N VAL A 432 8.81 -15.43 27.25
CA VAL A 432 7.43 -15.40 26.76
C VAL A 432 6.69 -16.69 27.12
N GLU A 433 7.33 -17.86 26.99
CA GLU A 433 6.73 -19.13 27.43
C GLU A 433 6.37 -19.12 28.93
N ARG A 434 7.26 -18.57 29.76
CA ARG A 434 7.02 -18.43 31.20
C ARG A 434 5.87 -17.47 31.47
N PHE A 435 5.83 -16.32 30.80
CA PHE A 435 4.74 -15.37 30.91
C PHE A 435 3.41 -16.01 30.52
N LEU A 436 3.33 -16.67 29.35
CA LEU A 436 2.11 -17.32 28.88
C LEU A 436 1.59 -18.36 29.87
N ARG A 437 2.50 -19.16 30.46
CA ARG A 437 2.14 -20.14 31.47
C ARG A 437 1.59 -19.49 32.75
N ASN A 438 2.25 -18.44 33.25
CA ASN A 438 1.80 -17.74 34.45
C ASN A 438 0.41 -17.11 34.26
N VAL A 439 0.18 -16.38 33.15
CA VAL A 439 -1.14 -15.75 32.90
C VAL A 439 -2.26 -16.75 32.64
N GLU A 440 -1.94 -17.97 32.19
CA GLU A 440 -2.90 -19.08 32.08
C GLU A 440 -3.20 -19.69 33.44
N GLU A 441 -2.17 -20.00 34.26
CA GLU A 441 -2.30 -20.54 35.61
C GLU A 441 -3.06 -19.58 36.55
N ASP A 442 -2.86 -18.26 36.39
CA ASP A 442 -3.54 -17.21 37.15
C ASP A 442 -4.95 -16.89 36.58
N GLU A 443 -5.43 -17.66 35.61
CA GLU A 443 -6.72 -17.46 34.93
C GLU A 443 -6.90 -16.03 34.33
N LEU A 444 -5.81 -15.33 33.99
CA LEU A 444 -5.86 -13.99 33.41
C LEU A 444 -5.99 -14.02 31.90
N CYS A 445 -5.57 -15.11 31.25
CA CYS A 445 -5.54 -15.21 29.79
C CYS A 445 -5.83 -16.65 29.34
N SER A 446 -6.59 -16.81 28.26
CA SER A 446 -6.83 -18.09 27.61
C SER A 446 -5.88 -18.30 26.43
N LEU A 447 -5.27 -19.48 26.32
CA LEU A 447 -4.41 -19.82 25.20
C LEU A 447 -5.17 -20.62 24.15
N LEU A 448 -5.21 -20.13 22.92
CA LEU A 448 -5.86 -20.78 21.78
C LEU A 448 -4.81 -21.24 20.77
N SER A 449 -4.59 -22.55 20.69
CA SER A 449 -3.68 -23.13 19.70
C SER A 449 -4.35 -23.25 18.32
N LEU A 450 -3.72 -22.68 17.31
CA LEU A 450 -4.17 -22.70 15.92
C LEU A 450 -3.26 -23.61 15.09
N ALA A 451 -3.77 -24.75 14.66
CA ALA A 451 -3.06 -25.69 13.79
C ALA A 451 -3.20 -25.29 12.30
N ALA A 452 -2.41 -25.88 11.42
CA ALA A 452 -2.62 -25.81 9.98
C ALA A 452 -4.00 -26.38 9.60
N PHE A 453 -4.51 -26.05 8.42
CA PHE A 453 -5.77 -26.59 7.92
C PHE A 453 -5.69 -28.11 7.74
N THR A 454 -6.77 -28.80 8.11
CA THR A 454 -6.95 -30.19 7.73
C THR A 454 -7.11 -30.35 6.22
N TYR A 455 -7.06 -31.57 5.72
CA TYR A 455 -7.34 -31.86 4.32
C TYR A 455 -8.73 -31.33 3.90
N GLU A 456 -9.75 -31.56 4.72
CA GLU A 456 -11.13 -31.13 4.45
C GLU A 456 -11.26 -29.60 4.42
N GLU A 457 -10.66 -28.91 5.39
CA GLU A 457 -10.61 -27.45 5.44
C GLU A 457 -9.84 -26.87 4.25
N THR A 458 -8.76 -27.52 3.82
CA THR A 458 -8.00 -27.11 2.63
C THR A 458 -8.85 -27.24 1.37
N MET A 459 -9.61 -28.33 1.22
CA MET A 459 -10.50 -28.53 0.07
C MET A 459 -11.60 -27.45 0.04
N GLN A 460 -12.21 -27.15 1.17
CA GLN A 460 -13.18 -26.06 1.29
C GLN A 460 -12.56 -24.72 0.91
N PHE A 461 -11.34 -24.43 1.36
CA PHE A 461 -10.63 -23.21 1.04
C PHE A 461 -10.38 -23.07 -0.48
N ILE A 462 -9.94 -24.14 -1.15
CA ILE A 462 -9.72 -24.16 -2.61
C ILE A 462 -11.03 -23.89 -3.37
N GLU A 463 -12.15 -24.47 -2.94
CA GLU A 463 -13.46 -24.28 -3.56
C GLU A 463 -13.97 -22.84 -3.43
N LEU A 464 -13.80 -22.24 -2.26
CA LEU A 464 -14.20 -20.85 -1.99
C LEU A 464 -13.34 -19.81 -2.72
N CYS A 465 -12.06 -20.07 -2.92
CA CYS A 465 -11.20 -19.19 -3.72
C CYS A 465 -11.58 -19.14 -5.21
N GLY A 466 -12.68 -19.80 -5.62
CA GLY A 466 -13.16 -19.75 -7.00
C GLY A 466 -12.33 -20.56 -7.99
N ALA A 467 -11.45 -21.40 -7.49
CA ALA A 467 -10.61 -22.32 -8.29
C ALA A 467 -11.43 -23.48 -8.90
N ARG A 468 -12.61 -23.16 -9.46
CA ARG A 468 -13.57 -24.14 -10.03
C ARG A 468 -13.02 -24.94 -11.22
N GLY A 469 -11.80 -24.65 -11.68
CA GLY A 469 -11.12 -25.34 -12.78
C GLY A 469 -9.97 -26.24 -12.35
N ILE A 470 -9.61 -26.32 -11.06
CA ILE A 470 -8.52 -27.16 -10.58
C ILE A 470 -8.99 -28.63 -10.52
N VAL A 471 -8.29 -29.51 -11.24
CA VAL A 471 -8.60 -30.96 -11.26
C VAL A 471 -8.31 -31.59 -9.89
N LEU A 472 -9.10 -32.59 -9.49
CA LEU A 472 -8.97 -33.29 -8.19
C LEU A 472 -7.54 -33.78 -7.88
N GLN A 473 -6.81 -34.27 -8.86
CA GLN A 473 -5.40 -34.71 -8.69
C GLN A 473 -4.46 -33.58 -8.30
N ASP A 474 -4.74 -32.35 -8.73
CA ASP A 474 -3.95 -31.19 -8.35
C ASP A 474 -4.32 -30.69 -6.95
N LYS A 475 -5.56 -30.92 -6.46
CA LYS A 475 -5.99 -30.58 -5.11
C LYS A 475 -5.24 -31.38 -4.04
N ASP A 476 -5.09 -32.69 -4.23
CA ASP A 476 -4.33 -33.55 -3.32
C ASP A 476 -2.86 -33.12 -3.24
N ARG A 477 -2.30 -32.76 -4.38
CA ARG A 477 -0.93 -32.24 -4.46
C ARG A 477 -0.79 -30.92 -3.74
N ILE A 478 -1.75 -29.98 -3.90
CA ILE A 478 -1.76 -28.70 -3.20
C ILE A 478 -1.73 -28.92 -1.69
N TYR A 479 -2.56 -29.83 -1.15
CA TYR A 479 -2.52 -30.13 0.28
C TYR A 479 -1.18 -30.72 0.72
N HIS A 480 -0.66 -31.68 -0.03
CA HIS A 480 0.64 -32.30 0.26
C HIS A 480 1.77 -31.28 0.30
N ASP A 481 1.79 -30.35 -0.67
CA ASP A 481 2.85 -29.37 -0.80
C ASP A 481 2.75 -28.21 0.19
N THR A 482 1.54 -27.85 0.61
CA THR A 482 1.30 -26.77 1.58
C THR A 482 1.16 -27.23 3.02
N GLN A 483 0.92 -28.53 3.25
CA GLN A 483 0.61 -29.11 4.55
C GLN A 483 -0.50 -28.35 5.30
N GLY A 484 -1.45 -27.79 4.54
CA GLY A 484 -2.55 -26.99 5.08
C GLY A 484 -2.15 -25.63 5.65
N ASN A 485 -0.96 -25.14 5.36
CA ASN A 485 -0.54 -23.79 5.76
C ASN A 485 -1.31 -22.73 4.97
N ALA A 486 -2.13 -21.92 5.67
CA ALA A 486 -3.03 -20.95 5.06
C ALA A 486 -2.31 -19.92 4.16
N PHE A 487 -1.12 -19.47 4.55
CA PHE A 487 -0.33 -18.54 3.76
C PHE A 487 0.16 -19.18 2.47
N LEU A 488 0.73 -20.40 2.55
CA LEU A 488 1.20 -21.14 1.37
C LEU A 488 0.05 -21.41 0.39
N LEU A 489 -1.11 -21.83 0.92
CA LEU A 489 -2.33 -22.03 0.12
C LEU A 489 -2.76 -20.77 -0.62
N THR A 490 -2.82 -19.63 0.07
CA THR A 490 -3.22 -18.36 -0.55
C THR A 490 -2.25 -17.95 -1.66
N GLN A 491 -0.94 -18.10 -1.44
CA GLN A 491 0.09 -17.76 -2.42
C GLN A 491 0.02 -18.68 -3.65
N LEU A 492 -0.17 -19.96 -3.42
CA LEU A 492 -0.22 -20.96 -4.48
C LEU A 492 -1.47 -20.78 -5.35
N ILE A 493 -2.64 -20.61 -4.74
CA ILE A 493 -3.90 -20.39 -5.47
C ILE A 493 -3.83 -19.07 -6.25
N GLY A 494 -3.31 -17.99 -5.65
CA GLY A 494 -3.09 -16.72 -6.34
C GLY A 494 -2.22 -16.89 -7.59
N SER A 495 -1.11 -17.62 -7.49
CA SER A 495 -0.21 -17.89 -8.61
C SER A 495 -0.88 -18.73 -9.73
N ILE A 496 -1.74 -19.69 -9.37
CA ILE A 496 -2.49 -20.49 -10.34
C ILE A 496 -3.51 -19.61 -11.09
N MET A 497 -4.17 -18.69 -10.38
CA MET A 497 -5.18 -17.82 -10.99
C MET A 497 -4.56 -16.74 -11.91
N GLU A 498 -3.37 -16.23 -11.59
CA GLU A 498 -2.68 -15.21 -12.38
C GLU A 498 -2.04 -15.77 -13.65
N ASN A 499 -1.43 -16.96 -13.60
CA ASN A 499 -0.58 -17.48 -14.66
C ASN A 499 -1.14 -18.69 -15.43
N GLY A 500 -2.33 -19.18 -15.08
CA GLY A 500 -2.85 -20.47 -15.57
C GLY A 500 -1.87 -21.61 -15.20
N GLN A 501 -2.23 -22.68 -14.62
CA GLN A 501 -1.44 -23.83 -14.13
C GLN A 501 0.09 -23.64 -14.09
N PRO A 502 0.72 -23.40 -12.94
CA PRO A 502 2.17 -23.35 -12.82
C PRO A 502 2.76 -24.72 -13.23
N LYS A 503 3.77 -24.69 -14.09
CA LYS A 503 4.45 -25.92 -14.55
C LYS A 503 5.11 -26.71 -13.43
N VAL A 504 5.43 -26.06 -12.32
CA VAL A 504 6.01 -26.65 -11.11
C VAL A 504 5.45 -25.91 -9.91
N LEU A 505 4.79 -26.63 -8.99
CA LEU A 505 4.33 -26.10 -7.71
C LEU A 505 5.53 -26.01 -6.76
N PRO A 506 5.77 -24.84 -6.12
CA PRO A 506 6.83 -24.72 -5.12
C PRO A 506 6.52 -25.56 -3.87
N HIS A 507 7.53 -26.26 -3.35
CA HIS A 507 7.39 -27.19 -2.22
C HIS A 507 7.68 -26.57 -0.85
N SER A 508 8.18 -25.33 -0.82
CA SER A 508 8.54 -24.64 0.42
C SER A 508 8.36 -23.15 0.34
N MET A 509 8.35 -22.47 1.50
CA MET A 509 8.34 -21.02 1.60
C MET A 509 9.53 -20.40 0.82
N ASP A 510 10.71 -21.02 0.91
CA ASP A 510 11.92 -20.56 0.23
C ASP A 510 11.78 -20.66 -1.30
N GLU A 511 11.12 -21.69 -1.78
CA GLU A 511 10.84 -21.83 -3.21
C GLU A 511 9.80 -20.82 -3.71
N ILE A 512 8.75 -20.52 -2.93
CA ILE A 512 7.77 -19.47 -3.24
C ILE A 512 8.45 -18.11 -3.29
N LEU A 513 9.28 -17.80 -2.30
CA LEU A 513 10.06 -16.57 -2.26
C LEU A 513 11.06 -16.52 -3.43
N SER A 514 11.75 -17.61 -3.71
CA SER A 514 12.69 -17.71 -4.84
C SER A 514 11.97 -17.52 -6.18
N TYR A 515 10.79 -18.09 -6.34
CA TYR A 515 9.96 -17.91 -7.54
C TYR A 515 9.54 -16.45 -7.72
N ARG A 516 9.03 -15.80 -6.67
CA ARG A 516 8.68 -14.36 -6.70
C ARG A 516 9.91 -13.49 -6.99
N LEU A 517 11.02 -13.78 -6.33
CA LEU A 517 12.29 -13.09 -6.58
C LEU A 517 12.79 -13.30 -8.01
N SER A 518 12.53 -14.47 -8.61
CA SER A 518 12.92 -14.73 -10.00
C SER A 518 12.15 -13.88 -11.02
N GLY A 519 10.93 -13.49 -10.69
CA GLY A 519 10.10 -12.59 -11.51
C GLY A 519 10.53 -11.12 -11.46
N LEU A 520 11.34 -10.73 -10.47
CA LEU A 520 11.84 -9.36 -10.36
C LEU A 520 12.94 -9.07 -11.36
N SER A 521 12.98 -7.84 -11.88
CA SER A 521 14.10 -7.34 -12.68
C SER A 521 15.40 -7.40 -11.86
N PHE A 522 16.55 -7.35 -12.54
CA PHE A 522 17.86 -7.29 -11.85
C PHE A 522 17.92 -6.10 -10.88
N GLU A 523 17.36 -4.97 -11.29
CA GLU A 523 17.27 -3.75 -10.50
C GLU A 523 16.36 -3.91 -9.28
N GLY A 524 15.17 -4.54 -9.46
CA GLY A 524 14.26 -4.86 -8.36
C GLY A 524 14.90 -5.72 -7.29
N ARG A 525 15.72 -6.71 -7.69
CA ARG A 525 16.47 -7.54 -6.74
C ARG A 525 17.54 -6.76 -6.00
N GLN A 526 18.24 -5.82 -6.67
CA GLN A 526 19.23 -4.97 -6.00
C GLN A 526 18.57 -4.07 -4.95
N VAL A 527 17.44 -3.43 -5.28
CA VAL A 527 16.70 -2.60 -4.33
C VAL A 527 16.18 -3.43 -3.17
N LEU A 528 15.62 -4.61 -3.43
CA LEU A 528 15.14 -5.51 -2.39
C LEU A 528 16.28 -5.97 -1.45
N ASN A 529 17.44 -6.30 -2.00
CA ASN A 529 18.62 -6.66 -1.20
C ASN A 529 19.08 -5.50 -0.32
N LEU A 530 19.04 -4.26 -0.83
CA LEU A 530 19.35 -3.06 -0.05
C LEU A 530 18.32 -2.86 1.07
N VAL A 531 17.03 -2.94 0.76
CA VAL A 531 15.95 -2.82 1.76
C VAL A 531 16.09 -3.89 2.85
N ALA A 532 16.43 -5.12 2.48
CA ALA A 532 16.62 -6.23 3.42
C ALA A 532 17.82 -6.06 4.39
N MET A 533 18.73 -5.11 4.12
CA MET A 533 19.83 -4.78 5.04
C MET A 533 19.36 -3.91 6.22
N PHE A 534 18.17 -3.33 6.14
CA PHE A 534 17.62 -2.49 7.20
C PHE A 534 16.60 -3.28 8.03
N PRO A 535 16.65 -3.18 9.36
CA PRO A 535 15.79 -3.98 10.24
C PRO A 535 14.31 -3.60 10.18
N ASP A 536 13.98 -2.31 9.98
CA ASP A 536 12.60 -1.81 10.04
C ASP A 536 12.17 -1.12 8.75
N TYR A 537 12.92 -0.12 8.32
CA TYR A 537 12.69 0.61 7.07
C TYR A 537 14.02 1.07 6.49
N ALA A 538 14.13 1.03 5.18
CA ALA A 538 15.27 1.59 4.47
C ALA A 538 15.01 3.09 4.23
N PRO A 539 15.87 4.00 4.78
CA PRO A 539 15.71 5.41 4.53
C PRO A 539 15.81 5.70 3.03
N TYR A 540 14.82 6.34 2.48
CA TYR A 540 14.69 6.57 1.06
C TYR A 540 15.92 7.22 0.42
N ARG A 541 16.51 8.23 1.11
CA ARG A 541 17.77 8.88 0.67
C ARG A 541 18.95 7.91 0.55
N VAL A 542 18.98 6.86 1.38
CA VAL A 542 20.04 5.86 1.30
C VAL A 542 19.85 4.98 0.07
N LEU A 543 18.61 4.61 -0.23
CA LEU A 543 18.26 3.86 -1.44
C LEU A 543 18.61 4.66 -2.70
N GLU A 544 18.34 5.96 -2.75
CA GLU A 544 18.74 6.86 -3.84
C GLU A 544 20.26 6.89 -4.07
N VAL A 545 21.01 7.10 -2.98
CA VAL A 545 22.49 7.23 -3.06
C VAL A 545 23.13 5.92 -3.51
N VAL A 546 22.68 4.78 -2.94
CA VAL A 546 23.30 3.47 -3.22
C VAL A 546 22.87 2.90 -4.56
N SER A 547 21.61 3.10 -4.96
CA SER A 547 21.11 2.65 -6.26
C SER A 547 21.48 3.59 -7.41
N SER A 548 21.97 4.80 -7.10
CA SER A 548 22.23 5.87 -8.08
C SER A 548 21.03 6.21 -8.96
N LYS A 549 19.82 6.00 -8.45
CA LYS A 549 18.55 6.24 -9.13
C LYS A 549 17.73 7.32 -8.44
N PRO A 550 17.06 8.19 -9.21
CA PRO A 550 16.15 9.17 -8.64
C PRO A 550 14.94 8.49 -7.97
N THR A 551 14.34 9.21 -7.02
CA THR A 551 13.20 8.83 -6.18
C THR A 551 12.09 8.08 -6.93
N LEU A 552 11.67 8.60 -8.07
CA LEU A 552 10.57 8.05 -8.86
C LEU A 552 10.91 6.67 -9.45
N ASP A 553 12.13 6.45 -9.91
CA ASP A 553 12.55 5.17 -10.50
C ASP A 553 12.61 4.04 -9.45
N LEU A 554 12.91 4.37 -8.19
CA LEU A 554 12.94 3.40 -7.10
C LEU A 554 11.54 2.92 -6.70
N LEU A 555 10.53 3.81 -6.74
CA LEU A 555 9.14 3.47 -6.48
C LEU A 555 8.52 2.55 -7.54
N TYR A 556 9.03 2.60 -8.78
CA TYR A 556 8.60 1.70 -9.86
C TYR A 556 9.29 0.33 -9.84
N VAL A 557 10.36 0.18 -9.07
CA VAL A 557 11.16 -1.04 -8.97
C VAL A 557 10.74 -1.88 -7.76
N CYS A 558 10.14 -1.26 -6.73
CA CYS A 558 9.55 -1.89 -5.55
C CYS A 558 8.07 -2.19 -5.73
#